data_bfb771456894940261162d266ac20798
#
_entry.id   bfb771456894940261162d266ac20798
#
_cell.length_a   1.000
_cell.length_b   1.000
_cell.length_c   1.000
_cell.angle_alpha   90.00
_cell.angle_beta   90.00
_cell.angle_gamma   90.00
#
_symmetry.space_group_name_H-M   'P 1'
#
loop_
_entity.id
_entity.type
_entity.pdbx_description
1 polymer ?
#
loop_
_entity_poly.entity_id
_entity_poly.type
_entity_poly.pdbx_seq_one_letter_code
_entity_poly.pdbx_strand_id
1 'polypeptide(L)'
;MASKNEPNARRQPKGDKRDRTRAALLDAARALIREKGFERTTLAAVARRAGMTTGAIYGNFKNRDELFIALGQKFWAPVKPKVKSDATFADAMHALARATIAALDDRRSAAVGRLTGLAYTLQTPNLRAQVHEVTKTSYEFGAEWLRTFDPRDLPMPPDQLVRVIHALIEGLVIQHIVTPDLFPDEVFYAAFAALAARRSADAATPYC
;
A
#
# COMPACT_ATOMS: atom_id res chain seq x y z
N MET A 1 33.33 29.83 41.12
CA MET A 1 33.17 28.40 40.82
C MET A 1 31.82 28.22 40.14
N ALA A 2 31.80 28.12 38.81
CA ALA A 2 30.59 27.96 38.00
C ALA A 2 30.52 26.50 37.55
N SER A 3 29.52 25.78 38.04
CA SER A 3 29.22 24.40 37.66
C SER A 3 28.57 24.40 36.27
N LYS A 4 29.23 23.80 35.28
CA LYS A 4 28.68 23.52 33.96
C LYS A 4 27.67 22.38 34.08
N ASN A 5 26.40 22.68 33.87
CA ASN A 5 25.34 21.72 33.69
C ASN A 5 25.31 21.33 32.20
N GLU A 6 25.87 20.17 31.81
CA GLU A 6 25.73 19.62 30.48
C GLU A 6 24.33 19.04 30.32
N PRO A 7 23.61 19.30 29.19
CA PRO A 7 22.29 18.72 28.96
C PRO A 7 22.42 17.23 28.66
N ASN A 8 21.81 16.43 29.55
CA ASN A 8 21.66 14.99 29.48
C ASN A 8 21.04 14.58 28.13
N ALA A 9 21.84 13.97 27.25
CA ALA A 9 21.36 13.44 25.98
C ALA A 9 20.29 12.37 26.26
N ARG A 10 19.03 12.71 25.99
CA ARG A 10 17.89 11.82 26.16
C ARG A 10 18.15 10.53 25.40
N ARG A 11 18.29 9.41 26.09
CA ARG A 11 18.32 8.05 25.54
C ARG A 11 17.03 7.86 24.70
N GLN A 12 17.18 7.73 23.38
CA GLN A 12 16.07 7.46 22.49
C GLN A 12 15.41 6.12 22.86
N PRO A 13 14.06 6.02 22.85
CA PRO A 13 13.34 4.78 23.18
C PRO A 13 13.80 3.60 22.30
N LYS A 14 13.89 2.41 22.89
CA LYS A 14 14.36 1.18 22.21
C LYS A 14 13.53 0.82 20.97
N GLY A 15 12.23 1.17 20.95
CA GLY A 15 11.32 0.99 19.80
C GLY A 15 11.74 1.78 18.58
N ASP A 16 12.08 3.06 18.73
CA ASP A 16 12.47 3.96 17.64
C ASP A 16 13.74 3.49 16.89
N LYS A 17 14.70 2.85 17.58
CA LYS A 17 15.90 2.28 16.94
C LYS A 17 15.56 1.06 16.07
N ARG A 18 14.65 0.19 16.53
CA ARG A 18 14.23 -1.00 15.78
C ARG A 18 13.44 -0.60 14.51
N ASP A 19 12.55 0.36 14.65
CA ASP A 19 11.73 0.84 13.54
C ASP A 19 12.58 1.52 12.46
N ARG A 20 13.58 2.32 12.86
CA ARG A 20 14.57 2.91 11.95
C ARG A 20 15.40 1.84 11.24
N THR A 21 15.86 0.82 11.95
CA THR A 21 16.60 -0.30 11.37
C THR A 21 15.74 -1.04 10.34
N ARG A 22 14.49 -1.36 10.71
CA ARG A 22 13.53 -2.01 9.81
C ARG A 22 13.25 -1.17 8.56
N ALA A 23 13.04 0.14 8.72
CA ALA A 23 12.82 1.06 7.61
C ALA A 23 14.01 1.08 6.64
N ALA A 24 15.23 1.22 7.16
CA ALA A 24 16.46 1.24 6.33
C ALA A 24 16.68 -0.09 5.58
N LEU A 25 16.37 -1.23 6.19
CA LEU A 25 16.43 -2.54 5.52
C LEU A 25 15.40 -2.64 4.38
N LEU A 26 14.18 -2.13 4.57
CA LEU A 26 13.15 -2.11 3.53
C LEU A 26 13.53 -1.17 2.37
N ASP A 27 14.12 0.00 2.65
CA ASP A 27 14.60 0.91 1.61
C ASP A 27 15.75 0.30 0.80
N ALA A 28 16.69 -0.38 1.47
CA ALA A 28 17.77 -1.12 0.81
C ALA A 28 17.24 -2.29 -0.06
N ALA A 29 16.25 -3.02 0.44
CA ALA A 29 15.61 -4.11 -0.30
C ALA A 29 14.88 -3.58 -1.55
N ARG A 30 14.11 -2.49 -1.44
CA ARG A 30 13.46 -1.83 -2.58
C ARG A 30 14.47 -1.42 -3.65
N ALA A 31 15.58 -0.80 -3.25
CA ALA A 31 16.64 -0.39 -4.19
C ALA A 31 17.25 -1.59 -4.91
N LEU A 32 17.58 -2.66 -4.19
CA LEU A 32 18.14 -3.88 -4.77
C LEU A 32 17.18 -4.59 -5.73
N ILE A 33 15.88 -4.64 -5.39
CA ILE A 33 14.85 -5.24 -6.25
C ILE A 33 14.72 -4.45 -7.55
N ARG A 34 14.77 -3.13 -7.50
CA ARG A 34 14.76 -2.28 -8.69
C ARG A 34 15.99 -2.48 -9.58
N GLU A 35 17.18 -2.68 -8.97
CA GLU A 35 18.46 -2.82 -9.70
C GLU A 35 18.63 -4.20 -10.35
N LYS A 36 18.23 -5.28 -9.68
CA LYS A 36 18.55 -6.65 -10.11
C LYS A 36 17.41 -7.65 -10.03
N GLY A 37 16.21 -7.20 -9.71
CA GLY A 37 15.01 -8.02 -9.59
C GLY A 37 14.87 -8.68 -8.23
N PHE A 38 13.65 -9.15 -7.97
CA PHE A 38 13.27 -9.79 -6.70
C PHE A 38 14.04 -11.10 -6.47
N GLU A 39 14.15 -11.96 -7.49
CA GLU A 39 14.76 -13.29 -7.34
C GLU A 39 16.23 -13.24 -6.90
N ARG A 40 16.98 -12.27 -7.40
CA ARG A 40 18.40 -12.08 -7.06
C ARG A 40 18.64 -11.27 -5.79
N THR A 41 17.57 -10.84 -5.10
CA THR A 41 17.67 -10.09 -3.85
C THR A 41 17.60 -11.03 -2.64
N THR A 42 18.74 -11.23 -1.99
CA THR A 42 18.87 -12.06 -0.78
C THR A 42 18.87 -11.20 0.48
N LEU A 43 18.49 -11.78 1.64
CA LEU A 43 18.56 -11.09 2.94
C LEU A 43 19.98 -10.58 3.24
N ALA A 44 21.02 -11.40 2.97
CA ALA A 44 22.41 -10.99 3.16
C ALA A 44 22.79 -9.78 2.27
N ALA A 45 22.32 -9.74 1.01
CA ALA A 45 22.58 -8.61 0.12
C ALA A 45 21.87 -7.33 0.63
N VAL A 46 20.66 -7.48 1.18
CA VAL A 46 19.92 -6.36 1.78
C VAL A 46 20.66 -5.80 3.00
N ALA A 47 21.10 -6.66 3.93
CA ALA A 47 21.86 -6.24 5.10
C ALA A 47 23.13 -5.47 4.69
N ARG A 48 23.90 -6.03 3.75
CA ARG A 48 25.12 -5.38 3.21
C ARG A 48 24.82 -4.01 2.59
N ARG A 49 23.76 -3.91 1.78
CA ARG A 49 23.33 -2.64 1.15
C ARG A 49 22.92 -1.59 2.18
N ALA A 50 22.29 -2.01 3.27
CA ALA A 50 21.90 -1.14 4.37
C ALA A 50 23.07 -0.77 5.32
N GLY A 51 24.29 -1.27 5.10
CA GLY A 51 25.41 -1.10 6.02
C GLY A 51 25.20 -1.80 7.36
N MET A 52 24.44 -2.89 7.39
CA MET A 52 24.04 -3.60 8.60
C MET A 52 24.55 -5.03 8.63
N THR A 53 24.64 -5.59 9.84
CA THR A 53 25.04 -6.99 10.05
C THR A 53 23.96 -7.98 9.61
N THR A 54 24.34 -9.20 9.29
CA THR A 54 23.43 -10.32 9.04
C THR A 54 22.49 -10.57 10.24
N GLY A 55 22.99 -10.41 11.48
CA GLY A 55 22.16 -10.48 12.68
C GLY A 55 21.04 -9.43 12.72
N ALA A 56 21.31 -8.22 12.22
CA ALA A 56 20.32 -7.16 12.19
C ALA A 56 19.14 -7.49 11.26
N ILE A 57 19.40 -8.09 10.08
CA ILE A 57 18.30 -8.44 9.17
C ILE A 57 17.51 -9.64 9.67
N TYR A 58 18.15 -10.68 10.20
CA TYR A 58 17.43 -11.84 10.75
C TYR A 58 16.66 -11.51 12.04
N GLY A 59 17.07 -10.49 12.79
CA GLY A 59 16.31 -9.94 13.91
C GLY A 59 15.05 -9.17 13.51
N ASN A 60 14.93 -8.79 12.22
CA ASN A 60 13.80 -8.04 11.66
C ASN A 60 12.91 -8.86 10.72
N PHE A 61 13.49 -9.83 10.01
CA PHE A 61 12.80 -10.67 9.03
C PHE A 61 13.32 -12.11 9.12
N LYS A 62 12.44 -13.05 9.45
CA LYS A 62 12.80 -14.48 9.59
C LYS A 62 13.24 -15.09 8.26
N ASN A 63 12.61 -14.67 7.18
CA ASN A 63 12.84 -15.16 5.83
C ASN A 63 12.55 -14.08 4.78
N ARG A 64 12.72 -14.44 3.51
CA ARG A 64 12.50 -13.58 2.37
C ARG A 64 11.02 -13.23 2.18
N ASP A 65 10.11 -14.13 2.53
CA ASP A 65 8.67 -13.93 2.39
C ASP A 65 8.18 -12.85 3.36
N GLU A 66 8.66 -12.87 4.61
CA GLU A 66 8.36 -11.83 5.59
C GLU A 66 8.87 -10.44 5.16
N LEU A 67 10.09 -10.38 4.59
CA LEU A 67 10.61 -9.15 3.99
C LEU A 67 9.72 -8.67 2.83
N PHE A 68 9.26 -9.57 1.99
CA PHE A 68 8.40 -9.25 0.86
C PHE A 68 7.05 -8.68 1.30
N ILE A 69 6.39 -9.31 2.26
CA ILE A 69 5.12 -8.82 2.84
C ILE A 69 5.31 -7.42 3.42
N ALA A 70 6.40 -7.21 4.17
CA ALA A 70 6.71 -5.92 4.77
C ALA A 70 7.01 -4.83 3.70
N LEU A 71 7.61 -5.18 2.57
CA LEU A 71 7.77 -4.27 1.43
C LEU A 71 6.41 -3.84 0.86
N GLY A 72 5.50 -4.79 0.67
CA GLY A 72 4.13 -4.51 0.24
C GLY A 72 3.42 -3.57 1.22
N GLN A 73 3.50 -3.87 2.51
CA GLN A 73 2.88 -3.05 3.56
C GLN A 73 3.46 -1.63 3.64
N LYS A 74 4.75 -1.44 3.36
CA LYS A 74 5.39 -0.10 3.40
C LYS A 74 5.16 0.69 2.12
N PHE A 75 5.39 0.10 0.94
CA PHE A 75 5.47 0.82 -0.33
C PHE A 75 4.24 0.64 -1.22
N TRP A 76 3.36 -0.29 -0.86
CA TRP A 76 2.10 -0.56 -1.55
C TRP A 76 0.92 -0.64 -0.58
N ALA A 77 0.99 0.12 0.51
CA ALA A 77 -0.08 0.21 1.49
C ALA A 77 -1.40 0.68 0.84
N PRO A 78 -2.56 0.25 1.37
CA PRO A 78 -3.84 0.81 0.94
C PRO A 78 -3.85 2.33 1.02
N VAL A 79 -4.37 2.97 -0.02
CA VAL A 79 -4.55 4.42 -0.03
C VAL A 79 -5.64 4.78 0.98
N LYS A 80 -5.35 5.73 1.85
CA LYS A 80 -6.30 6.22 2.87
C LYS A 80 -6.65 7.67 2.54
N PRO A 81 -7.88 7.95 2.09
CA PRO A 81 -8.29 9.31 1.81
C PRO A 81 -8.44 10.10 3.11
N LYS A 82 -8.08 11.37 3.10
CA LYS A 82 -8.39 12.30 4.18
C LYS A 82 -9.74 12.95 3.87
N VAL A 83 -10.76 12.58 4.62
CA VAL A 83 -12.11 13.12 4.49
C VAL A 83 -12.58 13.72 5.83
N LYS A 84 -13.49 14.68 5.79
CA LYS A 84 -14.16 15.22 6.97
C LYS A 84 -15.16 14.21 7.49
N SER A 85 -15.57 14.35 8.75
CA SER A 85 -16.55 13.44 9.38
C SER A 85 -17.94 13.53 8.76
N ASP A 86 -18.28 14.64 8.11
CA ASP A 86 -19.55 14.94 7.44
C ASP A 86 -19.47 14.77 5.91
N ALA A 87 -18.38 14.22 5.39
CA ALA A 87 -18.18 14.04 3.95
C ALA A 87 -19.17 13.02 3.38
N THR A 88 -19.70 13.33 2.21
CA THR A 88 -20.51 12.39 1.43
C THR A 88 -19.65 11.26 0.84
N PHE A 89 -20.30 10.18 0.39
CA PHE A 89 -19.59 9.12 -0.33
C PHE A 89 -18.91 9.65 -1.61
N ALA A 90 -19.53 10.61 -2.31
CA ALA A 90 -18.95 11.27 -3.48
C ALA A 90 -17.68 12.06 -3.12
N ASP A 91 -17.69 12.80 -1.99
CA ASP A 91 -16.50 13.51 -1.50
C ASP A 91 -15.38 12.53 -1.14
N ALA A 92 -15.74 11.39 -0.55
CA ALA A 92 -14.80 10.34 -0.20
C ALA A 92 -14.16 9.71 -1.45
N MET A 93 -14.92 9.46 -2.50
CA MET A 93 -14.39 8.93 -3.79
C MET A 93 -13.49 9.96 -4.46
N HIS A 94 -13.85 11.24 -4.48
CA HIS A 94 -12.98 12.30 -4.99
C HIS A 94 -11.68 12.42 -4.18
N ALA A 95 -11.76 12.34 -2.85
CA ALA A 95 -10.58 12.36 -1.98
C ALA A 95 -9.69 11.12 -2.21
N LEU A 96 -10.28 9.96 -2.52
CA LEU A 96 -9.57 8.72 -2.81
C LEU A 96 -8.82 8.81 -4.15
N ALA A 97 -9.44 9.40 -5.20
CA ALA A 97 -8.78 9.69 -6.46
C ALA A 97 -7.53 10.55 -6.23
N ARG A 98 -7.69 11.69 -5.55
CA ARG A 98 -6.61 12.61 -5.23
C ARG A 98 -5.49 11.94 -4.42
N ALA A 99 -5.83 11.14 -3.41
CA ALA A 99 -4.85 10.44 -2.60
C ALA A 99 -4.11 9.35 -3.40
N THR A 100 -4.78 8.71 -4.37
CA THR A 100 -4.17 7.73 -5.27
C THR A 100 -3.17 8.41 -6.20
N ILE A 101 -3.53 9.54 -6.80
CA ILE A 101 -2.64 10.35 -7.65
C ILE A 101 -1.42 10.83 -6.84
N ALA A 102 -1.62 11.34 -5.64
CA ALA A 102 -0.53 11.79 -4.77
C ALA A 102 0.46 10.66 -4.39
N ALA A 103 0.04 9.40 -4.46
CA ALA A 103 0.89 8.25 -4.18
C ALA A 103 1.65 7.71 -5.41
N LEU A 104 1.43 8.25 -6.62
CA LEU A 104 1.97 7.70 -7.87
C LEU A 104 3.50 7.65 -7.92
N ASP A 105 4.19 8.69 -7.45
CA ASP A 105 5.66 8.72 -7.48
C ASP A 105 6.27 7.64 -6.59
N ASP A 106 5.74 7.46 -5.38
CA ASP A 106 6.16 6.39 -4.49
C ASP A 106 5.88 5.02 -5.10
N ARG A 107 4.72 4.84 -5.70
CA ARG A 107 4.30 3.62 -6.36
C ARG A 107 5.13 3.31 -7.60
N ARG A 108 5.45 4.30 -8.42
CA ARG A 108 6.36 4.16 -9.57
C ARG A 108 7.69 3.55 -9.14
N SER A 109 8.26 4.04 -8.05
CA SER A 109 9.53 3.53 -7.53
C SER A 109 9.46 2.09 -7.00
N ALA A 110 8.27 1.60 -6.65
CA ALA A 110 8.01 0.26 -6.11
C ALA A 110 7.37 -0.72 -7.13
N ALA A 111 6.96 -0.23 -8.31
CA ALA A 111 6.14 -0.99 -9.27
C ALA A 111 6.79 -2.31 -9.73
N VAL A 112 8.10 -2.29 -10.07
CA VAL A 112 8.83 -3.50 -10.46
C VAL A 112 8.79 -4.54 -9.33
N GLY A 113 9.04 -4.11 -8.09
CA GLY A 113 8.97 -4.98 -6.92
C GLY A 113 7.55 -5.52 -6.69
N ARG A 114 6.53 -4.71 -6.92
CA ARG A 114 5.11 -5.12 -6.81
C ARG A 114 4.78 -6.22 -7.82
N LEU A 115 5.10 -6.00 -9.10
CA LEU A 115 4.76 -6.95 -10.17
C LEU A 115 5.54 -8.26 -10.06
N THR A 116 6.85 -8.19 -9.83
CA THR A 116 7.67 -9.40 -9.65
C THR A 116 7.30 -10.15 -8.38
N GLY A 117 6.91 -9.44 -7.33
CA GLY A 117 6.43 -10.03 -6.10
C GLY A 117 5.07 -10.72 -6.25
N LEU A 118 4.15 -10.16 -7.04
CA LEU A 118 2.89 -10.85 -7.37
C LEU A 118 3.17 -12.15 -8.15
N ALA A 119 4.06 -12.11 -9.15
CA ALA A 119 4.46 -13.30 -9.89
C ALA A 119 5.05 -14.38 -8.95
N TYR A 120 5.92 -13.98 -8.03
CA TYR A 120 6.49 -14.89 -7.03
C TYR A 120 5.42 -15.45 -6.08
N THR A 121 4.47 -14.61 -5.64
CA THR A 121 3.35 -15.05 -4.78
C THR A 121 2.49 -16.12 -5.45
N LEU A 122 2.23 -15.99 -6.76
CA LEU A 122 1.47 -16.98 -7.52
C LEU A 122 2.16 -18.36 -7.56
N GLN A 123 3.48 -18.38 -7.53
CA GLN A 123 4.30 -19.60 -7.56
C GLN A 123 4.59 -20.19 -6.17
N THR A 124 4.28 -19.46 -5.10
CA THR A 124 4.66 -19.83 -3.71
C THR A 124 3.42 -19.98 -2.83
N PRO A 125 2.86 -21.22 -2.66
CA PRO A 125 1.61 -21.44 -1.94
C PRO A 125 1.59 -20.87 -0.51
N ASN A 126 2.68 -21.05 0.25
CA ASN A 126 2.77 -20.55 1.62
C ASN A 126 2.77 -19.01 1.68
N LEU A 127 3.46 -18.34 0.75
CA LEU A 127 3.44 -16.88 0.67
C LEU A 127 2.06 -16.40 0.26
N ARG A 128 1.40 -17.09 -0.68
CA ARG A 128 0.03 -16.75 -1.10
C ARG A 128 -0.96 -16.81 0.07
N ALA A 129 -0.85 -17.81 0.95
CA ALA A 129 -1.67 -17.90 2.15
C ALA A 129 -1.43 -16.70 3.11
N GLN A 130 -0.18 -16.31 3.31
CA GLN A 130 0.16 -15.15 4.16
C GLN A 130 -0.35 -13.82 3.55
N VAL A 131 -0.18 -13.64 2.23
CA VAL A 131 -0.71 -12.46 1.51
C VAL A 131 -2.23 -12.42 1.58
N HIS A 132 -2.91 -13.58 1.50
CA HIS A 132 -4.36 -13.68 1.67
C HIS A 132 -4.81 -13.13 3.04
N GLU A 133 -4.17 -13.52 4.14
CA GLU A 133 -4.53 -13.03 5.49
C GLU A 133 -4.31 -11.52 5.64
N VAL A 134 -3.19 -10.99 5.13
CA VAL A 134 -2.93 -9.55 5.15
C VAL A 134 -3.96 -8.79 4.32
N THR A 135 -4.33 -9.31 3.16
CA THR A 135 -5.32 -8.70 2.27
C THR A 135 -6.72 -8.74 2.88
N LYS A 136 -7.09 -9.86 3.50
CA LYS A 136 -8.36 -10.02 4.22
C LYS A 136 -8.52 -8.94 5.29
N THR A 137 -7.52 -8.77 6.16
CA THR A 137 -7.53 -7.72 7.19
C THR A 137 -7.67 -6.31 6.58
N SER A 138 -7.01 -6.04 5.46
CA SER A 138 -7.13 -4.76 4.75
C SER A 138 -8.54 -4.53 4.21
N TYR A 139 -9.19 -5.56 3.69
CA TYR A 139 -10.56 -5.48 3.19
C TYR A 139 -11.57 -5.29 4.33
N GLU A 140 -11.40 -5.99 5.46
CA GLU A 140 -12.22 -5.81 6.65
C GLU A 140 -12.18 -4.36 7.13
N PHE A 141 -10.97 -3.79 7.26
CA PHE A 141 -10.79 -2.40 7.66
C PHE A 141 -11.43 -1.42 6.65
N GLY A 142 -11.26 -1.64 5.36
CA GLY A 142 -11.85 -0.79 4.32
C GLY A 142 -13.38 -0.91 4.28
N ALA A 143 -13.94 -2.09 4.48
CA ALA A 143 -15.38 -2.30 4.55
C ALA A 143 -16.00 -1.61 5.78
N GLU A 144 -15.32 -1.64 6.95
CA GLU A 144 -15.77 -0.89 8.14
C GLU A 144 -15.82 0.63 7.86
N TRP A 145 -14.81 1.16 7.19
CA TRP A 145 -14.84 2.57 6.78
C TRP A 145 -16.01 2.87 5.82
N LEU A 146 -16.29 2.00 4.86
CA LEU A 146 -17.43 2.17 3.94
C LEU A 146 -18.78 2.08 4.65
N ARG A 147 -18.90 1.32 5.73
CA ARG A 147 -20.14 1.25 6.56
C ARG A 147 -20.44 2.56 7.30
N THR A 148 -19.53 3.51 7.36
CA THR A 148 -19.78 4.83 7.94
C THR A 148 -20.63 5.73 7.05
N PHE A 149 -20.80 5.41 5.78
CA PHE A 149 -21.64 6.15 4.83
C PHE A 149 -23.08 5.61 4.81
N ASP A 150 -24.04 6.43 4.35
CA ASP A 150 -25.41 5.97 4.15
C ASP A 150 -25.43 4.80 3.14
N PRO A 151 -26.02 3.65 3.49
CA PRO A 151 -26.07 2.51 2.57
C PRO A 151 -26.76 2.82 1.23
N ARG A 152 -27.64 3.84 1.19
CA ARG A 152 -28.34 4.28 -0.04
C ARG A 152 -27.41 5.01 -1.01
N ASP A 153 -26.30 5.54 -0.55
CA ASP A 153 -25.30 6.22 -1.39
C ASP A 153 -24.27 5.25 -1.94
N LEU A 154 -24.20 4.01 -1.46
CA LEU A 154 -23.26 3.01 -1.93
C LEU A 154 -23.81 2.26 -3.15
N PRO A 155 -23.00 2.08 -4.21
CA PRO A 155 -23.43 1.35 -5.43
C PRO A 155 -23.60 -0.17 -5.21
N MET A 156 -23.00 -0.71 -4.14
CA MET A 156 -23.01 -2.13 -3.80
C MET A 156 -22.67 -2.33 -2.31
N PRO A 157 -22.85 -3.55 -1.74
CA PRO A 157 -22.47 -3.82 -0.35
C PRO A 157 -21.01 -3.47 -0.04
N PRO A 158 -20.70 -2.92 1.16
CA PRO A 158 -19.35 -2.49 1.54
C PRO A 158 -18.25 -3.54 1.33
N ASP A 159 -18.53 -4.81 1.60
CA ASP A 159 -17.59 -5.92 1.42
C ASP A 159 -17.25 -6.21 -0.05
N GLN A 160 -18.15 -5.91 -0.97
CA GLN A 160 -17.88 -5.98 -2.41
C GLN A 160 -17.19 -4.70 -2.88
N LEU A 161 -17.68 -3.55 -2.43
CA LEU A 161 -17.18 -2.25 -2.84
C LEU A 161 -15.71 -2.05 -2.51
N VAL A 162 -15.26 -2.47 -1.33
CA VAL A 162 -13.83 -2.38 -0.96
C VAL A 162 -12.93 -3.16 -1.92
N ARG A 163 -13.39 -4.33 -2.41
CA ARG A 163 -12.64 -5.15 -3.38
C ARG A 163 -12.59 -4.48 -4.75
N VAL A 164 -13.72 -3.90 -5.18
CA VAL A 164 -13.79 -3.15 -6.44
C VAL A 164 -12.89 -1.93 -6.40
N ILE A 165 -12.94 -1.14 -5.32
CA ILE A 165 -12.07 0.03 -5.13
C ILE A 165 -10.59 -0.40 -5.15
N HIS A 166 -10.23 -1.47 -4.46
CA HIS A 166 -8.85 -1.96 -4.44
C HIS A 166 -8.38 -2.39 -5.83
N ALA A 167 -9.18 -3.17 -6.57
CA ALA A 167 -8.86 -3.60 -7.92
C ALA A 167 -8.74 -2.41 -8.88
N LEU A 168 -9.63 -1.41 -8.74
CA LEU A 168 -9.61 -0.19 -9.51
C LEU A 168 -8.31 0.59 -9.28
N ILE A 169 -7.92 0.83 -8.03
CA ILE A 169 -6.67 1.51 -7.68
C ILE A 169 -5.46 0.77 -8.28
N GLU A 170 -5.38 -0.55 -8.13
CA GLU A 170 -4.27 -1.35 -8.67
C GLU A 170 -4.19 -1.18 -10.19
N GLY A 171 -5.31 -1.31 -10.90
CA GLY A 171 -5.36 -1.16 -12.36
C GLY A 171 -4.97 0.25 -12.82
N LEU A 172 -5.60 1.29 -12.25
CA LEU A 172 -5.33 2.68 -12.58
C LEU A 172 -3.85 3.04 -12.38
N VAL A 173 -3.28 2.68 -11.23
CA VAL A 173 -1.88 2.96 -10.89
C VAL A 173 -0.92 2.27 -11.86
N ILE A 174 -1.13 0.99 -12.17
CA ILE A 174 -0.25 0.24 -13.08
C ILE A 174 -0.36 0.81 -14.50
N GLN A 175 -1.56 1.10 -14.99
CA GLN A 175 -1.74 1.68 -16.32
C GLN A 175 -1.07 3.05 -16.43
N HIS A 176 -1.26 3.93 -15.46
CA HIS A 176 -0.58 5.23 -15.44
C HIS A 176 0.96 5.11 -15.40
N ILE A 177 1.51 4.13 -14.67
CA ILE A 177 2.97 3.92 -14.63
C ILE A 177 3.53 3.42 -15.97
N VAL A 178 2.78 2.55 -16.66
CA VAL A 178 3.21 1.92 -17.92
C VAL A 178 2.98 2.84 -19.12
N THR A 179 1.86 3.55 -19.14
CA THR A 179 1.42 4.39 -20.28
C THR A 179 0.95 5.77 -19.80
N PRO A 180 1.82 6.59 -19.19
CA PRO A 180 1.40 7.84 -18.54
C PRO A 180 0.69 8.81 -19.48
N ASP A 181 1.14 8.92 -20.74
CA ASP A 181 0.57 9.82 -21.74
C ASP A 181 -0.85 9.40 -22.18
N LEU A 182 -1.19 8.11 -22.06
CA LEU A 182 -2.50 7.57 -22.40
C LEU A 182 -3.43 7.49 -21.18
N PHE A 183 -2.90 7.70 -19.98
CA PHE A 183 -3.61 7.51 -18.73
C PHE A 183 -3.43 8.70 -17.77
N PRO A 184 -3.96 9.88 -18.14
CA PRO A 184 -3.81 11.10 -17.35
C PRO A 184 -4.62 11.07 -16.06
N ASP A 185 -4.37 12.02 -15.16
CA ASP A 185 -4.99 12.10 -13.83
C ASP A 185 -6.52 12.19 -13.86
N GLU A 186 -7.11 12.77 -14.91
CA GLU A 186 -8.55 12.90 -15.11
C GLU A 186 -9.25 11.53 -15.16
N VAL A 187 -8.56 10.48 -15.62
CA VAL A 187 -9.11 9.11 -15.64
C VAL A 187 -9.35 8.60 -14.22
N PHE A 188 -8.48 8.96 -13.26
CA PHE A 188 -8.69 8.59 -11.87
C PHE A 188 -9.95 9.25 -11.31
N TYR A 189 -10.10 10.56 -11.52
CA TYR A 189 -11.30 11.26 -11.05
C TYR A 189 -12.57 10.72 -11.69
N ALA A 190 -12.56 10.47 -13.00
CA ALA A 190 -13.70 9.90 -13.71
C ALA A 190 -14.08 8.51 -13.19
N ALA A 191 -13.11 7.63 -12.97
CA ALA A 191 -13.34 6.27 -12.49
C ALA A 191 -13.96 6.26 -11.08
N PHE A 192 -13.43 7.08 -10.16
CA PHE A 192 -13.99 7.17 -8.81
C PHE A 192 -15.33 7.89 -8.78
N ALA A 193 -15.54 8.92 -9.62
CA ALA A 193 -16.84 9.57 -9.75
C ALA A 193 -17.92 8.60 -10.27
N ALA A 194 -17.56 7.70 -11.19
CA ALA A 194 -18.47 6.67 -11.68
C ALA A 194 -18.94 5.70 -10.57
N LEU A 195 -18.09 5.41 -9.57
CA LEU A 195 -18.50 4.61 -8.40
C LEU A 195 -19.47 5.36 -7.48
N ALA A 196 -19.39 6.69 -7.44
CA ALA A 196 -20.27 7.54 -6.65
C ALA A 196 -21.56 7.96 -7.39
N ALA A 197 -21.63 7.71 -8.69
CA ALA A 197 -22.84 8.02 -9.47
C ALA A 197 -24.01 7.15 -9.00
N ARG A 198 -25.12 7.79 -8.59
CA ARG A 198 -26.35 7.08 -8.25
C ARG A 198 -26.82 6.27 -9.46
N ARG A 199 -27.15 5.00 -9.27
CA ARG A 199 -27.90 4.23 -10.26
C ARG A 199 -29.23 4.96 -10.47
N SER A 200 -29.48 5.44 -11.69
CA SER A 200 -30.83 5.83 -12.09
C SER A 200 -31.72 4.62 -11.86
N ALA A 201 -32.85 4.82 -11.19
CA ALA A 201 -33.79 3.74 -10.80
C ALA A 201 -34.32 2.91 -12.01
N ASP A 202 -34.07 3.34 -13.24
CA ASP A 202 -34.59 2.74 -14.48
C ASP A 202 -33.66 1.72 -15.16
N ALA A 203 -32.48 1.42 -14.61
CA ALA A 203 -31.54 0.46 -15.21
C ALA A 203 -31.56 -0.92 -14.51
N ALA A 204 -32.77 -1.43 -14.22
CA ALA A 204 -32.94 -2.81 -13.77
C ALA A 204 -33.06 -3.73 -15.00
N THR A 205 -31.98 -3.97 -15.74
CA THR A 205 -31.89 -5.11 -16.62
C THR A 205 -30.97 -6.14 -15.97
N PRO A 206 -31.48 -7.31 -15.54
CA PRO A 206 -30.62 -8.36 -15.03
C PRO A 206 -29.80 -8.90 -16.19
N TYR A 207 -28.48 -8.87 -16.00
CA TYR A 207 -27.61 -9.68 -16.86
C TYR A 207 -27.88 -11.16 -16.54
N CYS A 208 -28.50 -11.85 -17.51
CA CYS A 208 -28.53 -13.31 -17.56
C CYS A 208 -27.15 -13.88 -17.80
#